data_994fea1b6e8855b7345fc3cbd519f7ef
#
_entry.id   994fea1b6e8855b7345fc3cbd519f7ef
#
_cell.length_a   1.000
_cell.length_b   1.000
_cell.length_c   1.000
_cell.angle_alpha   90.00
_cell.angle_beta   90.00
_cell.angle_gamma   90.00
#
_symmetry.space_group_name_H-M   'P 1'
#
loop_
_entity.id
_entity.type
_entity.pdbx_description
1 polymer ?
#
loop_
_entity_poly.entity_id
_entity_poly.type
_entity_poly.pdbx_seq_one_letter_code
_entity_poly.pdbx_strand_id
1 'polypeptide(L)'
;LYGLGSHEEGYGNLRGHSQLLYQHNMKAVVPVLVSTKGWGILFDMGCMMAFHDDEQGSYLWADCADELDWYFFYGDGSYASLMEKYRALTGETPMLPRYALGYIQSKERYVDANEMIAVADEYRRRQVPLDMLVLDWQSWPEGQWGWKTFDTTRFPDPTAFIDQLHQRQVRFMISIWPSMQGDSNADRHEMLANGCMLGNRLIYNAFDARARALYWKQANEHLFAHGVDAWWCDCTEPFESDWKGSVRPEPLRRAQMNTDEAKRYIDPTKINLFSLHHSQGIYDGQRSVREDKRVCNLTRSSYAGQHRYATITWSGDVSANWETLRRQVPEGLNFCATGEGYWSTDVGAFFPNGNWDPWFYEGDFDRG
;
A
#
# COMPACT_ATOMS: atom_id res chain seq x y z
N LEU A 1 -11.12 8.19 21.18
CA LEU A 1 -10.31 7.11 20.67
C LEU A 1 -10.03 7.35 19.20
N TYR A 2 -8.79 7.09 18.76
CA TYR A 2 -8.30 7.34 17.42
C TYR A 2 -7.33 6.23 17.01
N GLY A 3 -7.04 6.10 15.71
CA GLY A 3 -6.09 5.13 15.22
C GLY A 3 -6.75 3.97 14.45
N LEU A 4 -6.24 2.77 14.64
CA LEU A 4 -6.60 1.50 13.99
C LEU A 4 -6.30 1.45 12.48
N GLY A 5 -5.71 2.50 11.90
CA GLY A 5 -5.32 2.57 10.50
C GLY A 5 -6.22 3.46 9.65
N SER A 6 -6.24 3.18 8.35
CA SER A 6 -7.02 3.87 7.33
C SER A 6 -8.26 3.04 7.02
N HIS A 7 -9.45 3.62 7.17
CA HIS A 7 -10.73 2.93 7.02
C HIS A 7 -11.75 3.77 6.25
N GLU A 8 -12.28 3.23 5.15
CA GLU A 8 -13.18 3.90 4.21
C GLU A 8 -14.48 4.46 4.84
N GLU A 9 -14.86 3.99 6.03
CA GLU A 9 -16.00 4.51 6.77
C GLU A 9 -15.78 5.96 7.23
N GLY A 10 -14.51 6.38 7.38
CA GLY A 10 -14.13 7.77 7.66
C GLY A 10 -14.60 8.29 9.02
N TYR A 11 -14.64 7.43 10.05
CA TYR A 11 -14.95 7.86 11.41
C TYR A 11 -13.79 8.71 11.97
N GLY A 12 -14.11 9.91 12.48
CA GLY A 12 -13.10 10.75 13.11
C GLY A 12 -12.73 10.23 14.51
N ASN A 13 -13.71 10.09 15.38
CA ASN A 13 -13.54 9.52 16.73
C ASN A 13 -14.16 8.12 16.77
N LEU A 14 -13.40 7.15 17.22
CA LEU A 14 -13.83 5.74 17.26
C LEU A 14 -14.77 5.39 18.43
N ARG A 15 -15.09 6.35 19.32
CA ARG A 15 -16.07 6.13 20.38
C ARG A 15 -17.45 5.92 19.80
N GLY A 16 -18.10 4.81 20.22
CA GLY A 16 -19.42 4.39 19.73
C GLY A 16 -19.40 3.72 18.36
N HIS A 17 -18.21 3.34 17.85
CA HIS A 17 -18.07 2.71 16.54
C HIS A 17 -17.33 1.37 16.63
N SER A 18 -17.64 0.50 15.67
CA SER A 18 -16.93 -0.77 15.48
C SER A 18 -16.10 -0.73 14.21
N GLN A 19 -14.94 -1.42 14.21
CA GLN A 19 -14.06 -1.55 13.05
C GLN A 19 -13.62 -2.99 12.86
N LEU A 20 -13.81 -3.52 11.64
CA LEU A 20 -13.26 -4.81 11.23
C LEU A 20 -11.82 -4.60 10.77
N LEU A 21 -10.88 -5.30 11.40
CA LEU A 21 -9.44 -5.12 11.19
C LEU A 21 -8.89 -6.27 10.33
N TYR A 22 -9.00 -6.10 9.03
CA TYR A 22 -8.41 -6.97 8.00
C TYR A 22 -8.01 -6.10 6.81
N GLN A 23 -6.96 -6.52 6.09
CA GLN A 23 -6.47 -5.75 4.94
C GLN A 23 -7.36 -5.99 3.72
N HIS A 24 -7.74 -4.91 3.05
CA HIS A 24 -8.31 -4.96 1.70
C HIS A 24 -8.11 -3.61 0.99
N ASN A 25 -8.38 -3.55 -0.30
CA ASN A 25 -8.37 -2.28 -1.03
C ASN A 25 -9.27 -1.24 -0.35
N MET A 26 -8.80 0.00 -0.20
CA MET A 26 -9.42 1.11 0.55
C MET A 26 -9.41 0.93 2.09
N LYS A 27 -8.60 -0.01 2.61
CA LYS A 27 -8.43 -0.18 4.06
C LYS A 27 -7.02 -0.68 4.39
N ALA A 28 -6.31 0.05 5.23
CA ALA A 28 -5.01 -0.36 5.75
C ALA A 28 -5.07 -0.45 7.27
N VAL A 29 -4.91 -1.65 7.80
CA VAL A 29 -5.04 -1.92 9.23
C VAL A 29 -3.72 -1.73 9.94
N VAL A 30 -3.70 -0.81 10.90
CA VAL A 30 -2.60 -0.63 11.86
C VAL A 30 -3.21 -0.77 13.25
N PRO A 31 -3.02 -1.89 13.96
CA PRO A 31 -3.77 -2.18 15.18
C PRO A 31 -3.24 -1.41 16.40
N VAL A 32 -3.13 -0.10 16.25
CA VAL A 32 -2.72 0.86 17.28
C VAL A 32 -3.89 1.78 17.60
N LEU A 33 -4.36 1.73 18.85
CA LEU A 33 -5.41 2.61 19.36
C LEU A 33 -4.79 3.66 20.28
N VAL A 34 -5.12 4.92 20.08
CA VAL A 34 -4.65 6.03 20.92
C VAL A 34 -5.81 6.81 21.54
N SER A 35 -5.58 7.34 22.73
CA SER A 35 -6.56 8.12 23.48
C SER A 35 -6.04 9.52 23.76
N THR A 36 -6.92 10.52 23.65
CA THR A 36 -6.65 11.89 24.11
C THR A 36 -6.40 11.99 25.63
N LYS A 37 -6.55 10.90 26.35
CA LYS A 37 -6.20 10.81 27.78
C LYS A 37 -4.73 10.40 27.99
N GLY A 38 -3.90 10.39 26.95
CA GLY A 38 -2.46 10.18 27.06
C GLY A 38 -2.02 8.73 27.14
N TRP A 39 -2.80 7.78 26.61
CA TRP A 39 -2.42 6.38 26.52
C TRP A 39 -2.64 5.81 25.11
N GLY A 40 -1.93 4.75 24.79
CA GLY A 40 -2.11 3.97 23.58
C GLY A 40 -1.96 2.48 23.82
N ILE A 41 -2.49 1.69 22.89
CA ILE A 41 -2.37 0.23 22.87
C ILE A 41 -2.00 -0.20 21.47
N LEU A 42 -0.97 -1.03 21.32
CA LEU A 42 -0.72 -1.83 20.13
C LEU A 42 -1.22 -3.25 20.40
N PHE A 43 -2.08 -3.77 19.55
CA PHE A 43 -2.50 -5.17 19.52
C PHE A 43 -1.67 -5.89 18.46
N ASP A 44 -0.54 -6.50 18.85
CA ASP A 44 0.42 -7.08 17.90
C ASP A 44 0.03 -8.52 17.52
N MET A 45 -1.14 -8.63 16.91
CA MET A 45 -1.72 -9.88 16.42
C MET A 45 -2.02 -9.76 14.93
N GLY A 46 -1.38 -10.58 14.10
CA GLY A 46 -1.49 -10.52 12.64
C GLY A 46 -2.77 -11.16 12.06
N CYS A 47 -3.65 -11.73 12.87
CA CYS A 47 -4.92 -12.29 12.44
C CYS A 47 -5.98 -11.23 12.13
N MET A 48 -7.13 -11.64 11.59
CA MET A 48 -8.31 -10.78 11.58
C MET A 48 -8.73 -10.42 13.00
N MET A 49 -9.06 -9.16 13.22
CA MET A 49 -9.57 -8.66 14.48
C MET A 49 -10.83 -7.81 14.25
N ALA A 50 -11.58 -7.55 15.32
CA ALA A 50 -12.66 -6.58 15.33
C ALA A 50 -12.58 -5.75 16.62
N PHE A 51 -12.50 -4.44 16.46
CA PHE A 51 -12.64 -3.50 17.57
C PHE A 51 -14.10 -3.09 17.70
N HIS A 52 -14.60 -3.08 18.93
CA HIS A 52 -15.93 -2.63 19.26
C HIS A 52 -15.87 -1.59 20.38
N ASP A 53 -16.71 -0.56 20.28
CA ASP A 53 -17.00 0.38 21.34
C ASP A 53 -18.50 0.65 21.33
N ASP A 54 -19.20 0.01 22.26
CA ASP A 54 -20.66 0.00 22.36
C ASP A 54 -21.13 0.12 23.80
N GLU A 55 -22.39 -0.18 24.06
CA GLU A 55 -23.01 -0.12 25.40
C GLU A 55 -22.35 -1.08 26.41
N GLN A 56 -21.68 -2.13 25.95
CA GLN A 56 -20.98 -3.10 26.79
C GLN A 56 -19.54 -2.62 27.13
N GLY A 57 -19.05 -1.57 26.47
CA GLY A 57 -17.72 -1.02 26.64
C GLY A 57 -16.86 -1.15 25.39
N SER A 58 -15.55 -0.94 25.56
CA SER A 58 -14.57 -1.09 24.47
C SER A 58 -13.88 -2.43 24.60
N TYR A 59 -13.89 -3.24 23.54
CA TYR A 59 -13.24 -4.54 23.49
C TYR A 59 -12.69 -4.87 22.12
N LEU A 60 -11.71 -5.77 22.07
CA LEU A 60 -11.14 -6.33 20.85
C LEU A 60 -11.48 -7.82 20.79
N TRP A 61 -11.98 -8.27 19.66
CA TRP A 61 -12.10 -9.67 19.30
C TRP A 61 -11.00 -10.04 18.30
N ALA A 62 -10.38 -11.20 18.45
CA ALA A 62 -9.40 -11.76 17.53
C ALA A 62 -9.91 -13.12 17.04
N ASP A 63 -9.87 -13.33 15.72
CA ASP A 63 -10.38 -14.53 15.07
C ASP A 63 -9.52 -15.78 15.37
N CYS A 64 -8.20 -15.59 15.36
CA CYS A 64 -7.24 -16.66 15.57
C CYS A 64 -5.96 -16.07 16.17
N ALA A 65 -5.53 -16.61 17.31
CA ALA A 65 -4.27 -16.22 17.93
C ALA A 65 -3.74 -17.37 18.80
N ASP A 66 -2.46 -17.67 18.71
CA ASP A 66 -1.78 -18.65 19.56
C ASP A 66 -1.50 -18.06 20.95
N GLU A 67 -1.30 -16.75 20.99
CA GLU A 67 -1.05 -15.96 22.20
C GLU A 67 -1.69 -14.57 22.07
N LEU A 68 -1.93 -13.92 23.20
CA LEU A 68 -2.42 -12.55 23.26
C LEU A 68 -1.21 -11.63 23.45
N ASP A 69 -0.74 -11.02 22.35
CA ASP A 69 0.37 -10.08 22.36
C ASP A 69 -0.16 -8.65 22.18
N TRP A 70 0.10 -7.81 23.20
CA TRP A 70 -0.28 -6.41 23.18
C TRP A 70 0.60 -5.56 24.06
N TYR A 71 0.76 -4.30 23.72
CA TYR A 71 1.59 -3.33 24.43
C TYR A 71 0.76 -2.12 24.82
N PHE A 72 0.69 -1.86 26.12
CA PHE A 72 0.13 -0.62 26.63
C PHE A 72 1.24 0.39 26.86
N PHE A 73 1.07 1.60 26.33
CA PHE A 73 2.02 2.69 26.55
C PHE A 73 1.30 3.94 27.02
N TYR A 74 1.91 4.58 28.02
CA TYR A 74 1.39 5.79 28.64
C TYR A 74 2.36 6.94 28.43
N GLY A 75 1.84 8.08 27.93
CA GLY A 75 2.56 9.33 27.77
C GLY A 75 2.40 10.27 28.97
N ASP A 76 3.03 11.42 28.87
CA ASP A 76 2.92 12.51 29.84
C ASP A 76 1.71 13.43 29.58
N GLY A 77 0.74 12.97 28.81
CA GLY A 77 -0.42 13.73 28.34
C GLY A 77 -0.25 14.33 26.95
N SER A 78 0.93 14.17 26.31
CA SER A 78 1.15 14.60 24.94
C SER A 78 1.15 13.43 23.95
N TYR A 79 0.66 13.67 22.74
CA TYR A 79 0.74 12.71 21.64
C TYR A 79 2.21 12.40 21.25
N ALA A 80 3.08 13.41 21.30
CA ALA A 80 4.51 13.23 21.01
C ALA A 80 5.16 12.19 21.92
N SER A 81 4.88 12.24 23.23
CA SER A 81 5.40 11.25 24.19
C SER A 81 4.87 9.83 23.93
N LEU A 82 3.63 9.69 23.46
CA LEU A 82 3.11 8.38 23.02
C LEU A 82 3.89 7.85 21.82
N MET A 83 4.15 8.70 20.82
CA MET A 83 4.87 8.30 19.60
C MET A 83 6.34 7.97 19.87
N GLU A 84 6.99 8.63 20.84
CA GLU A 84 8.34 8.24 21.27
C GLU A 84 8.36 6.79 21.80
N LYS A 85 7.37 6.42 22.61
CA LYS A 85 7.27 5.05 23.16
C LYS A 85 6.91 4.02 22.09
N TYR A 86 6.00 4.38 21.18
CA TYR A 86 5.66 3.55 20.02
C TYR A 86 6.90 3.30 19.13
N ARG A 87 7.67 4.36 18.83
CA ARG A 87 8.92 4.24 18.05
C ARG A 87 9.99 3.41 18.77
N ALA A 88 10.10 3.54 20.08
CA ALA A 88 11.03 2.71 20.87
C ALA A 88 10.70 1.21 20.75
N LEU A 89 9.40 0.89 20.59
CA LEU A 89 8.91 -0.48 20.41
C LEU A 89 9.05 -0.96 18.96
N THR A 90 8.70 -0.13 17.99
CA THR A 90 8.53 -0.52 16.58
C THR A 90 9.68 -0.11 15.66
N GLY A 91 10.58 0.73 16.11
CA GLY A 91 11.75 1.19 15.35
C GLY A 91 11.59 2.61 14.80
N GLU A 92 12.66 3.10 14.17
CA GLU A 92 12.72 4.46 13.64
C GLU A 92 12.20 4.54 12.20
N THR A 93 11.54 5.65 11.89
CA THR A 93 11.12 5.99 10.53
C THR A 93 12.29 6.59 9.76
N PRO A 94 12.76 5.99 8.66
CA PRO A 94 13.75 6.61 7.79
C PRO A 94 13.21 7.90 7.16
N MET A 95 14.08 8.86 6.95
CA MET A 95 13.69 10.07 6.22
C MET A 95 13.47 9.74 4.75
N LEU A 96 12.30 10.08 4.22
CA LEU A 96 11.99 9.96 2.81
C LEU A 96 12.88 10.85 1.94
N PRO A 97 13.08 10.53 0.66
CA PRO A 97 13.70 11.44 -0.29
C PRO A 97 12.81 12.68 -0.49
N ARG A 98 13.44 13.84 -0.74
CA ARG A 98 12.71 15.11 -0.83
C ARG A 98 11.61 15.12 -1.88
N TYR A 99 11.81 14.45 -3.01
CA TYR A 99 10.83 14.36 -4.09
C TYR A 99 9.54 13.60 -3.71
N ALA A 100 9.60 12.74 -2.71
CA ALA A 100 8.41 12.04 -2.20
C ALA A 100 7.46 12.96 -1.41
N LEU A 101 7.91 14.15 -1.02
CA LEU A 101 7.11 15.16 -0.31
C LEU A 101 6.53 16.22 -1.26
N GLY A 102 6.75 16.08 -2.56
CA GLY A 102 6.22 16.96 -3.60
C GLY A 102 5.04 16.35 -4.33
N TYR A 103 4.73 16.90 -5.51
CA TYR A 103 3.62 16.43 -6.32
C TYR A 103 4.00 15.17 -7.12
N ILE A 104 3.21 14.12 -6.91
CA ILE A 104 3.33 12.82 -7.59
C ILE A 104 2.15 12.68 -8.53
N GLN A 105 2.40 12.72 -9.84
CA GLN A 105 1.37 12.58 -10.87
C GLN A 105 1.24 11.13 -11.28
N SER A 106 0.05 10.59 -11.14
CA SER A 106 -0.34 9.28 -11.63
C SER A 106 -1.53 9.38 -12.59
N LYS A 107 -1.76 8.34 -13.31
CA LYS A 107 -2.91 8.09 -14.18
C LYS A 107 -3.01 6.58 -14.40
N GLU A 108 -4.21 6.03 -14.41
CA GLU A 108 -4.43 4.72 -15.00
C GLU A 108 -4.59 4.91 -16.52
N ARG A 109 -3.70 4.60 -17.33
CA ARG A 109 -2.25 4.41 -17.25
C ARG A 109 -1.62 5.16 -18.43
N TYR A 110 -0.36 5.50 -18.32
CA TYR A 110 0.38 6.03 -19.46
C TYR A 110 0.68 4.92 -20.47
N VAL A 111 0.52 5.24 -21.74
CA VAL A 111 0.63 4.25 -22.83
C VAL A 111 2.08 3.87 -23.08
N ASP A 112 2.97 4.86 -23.18
CA ASP A 112 4.38 4.66 -23.53
C ASP A 112 5.31 5.75 -22.95
N ALA A 113 6.61 5.60 -23.22
CA ALA A 113 7.64 6.55 -22.83
C ALA A 113 7.40 7.96 -23.39
N ASN A 114 6.91 8.08 -24.63
CA ASN A 114 6.71 9.37 -25.29
C ASN A 114 5.59 10.17 -24.63
N GLU A 115 4.49 9.50 -24.26
CA GLU A 115 3.39 10.15 -23.52
C GLU A 115 3.91 10.69 -22.19
N MET A 116 4.66 9.91 -21.42
CA MET A 116 5.20 10.35 -20.13
C MET A 116 6.15 11.53 -20.26
N ILE A 117 7.02 11.53 -21.26
CA ILE A 117 7.90 12.66 -21.55
C ILE A 117 7.09 13.90 -21.92
N ALA A 118 6.06 13.76 -22.78
CA ALA A 118 5.19 14.87 -23.17
C ALA A 118 4.44 15.47 -21.97
N VAL A 119 3.99 14.64 -21.01
CA VAL A 119 3.39 15.10 -19.75
C VAL A 119 4.39 15.91 -18.93
N ALA A 120 5.61 15.42 -18.76
CA ALA A 120 6.66 16.15 -18.03
C ALA A 120 6.97 17.51 -18.69
N ASP A 121 7.07 17.54 -20.02
CA ASP A 121 7.30 18.76 -20.80
C ASP A 121 6.15 19.75 -20.65
N GLU A 122 4.89 19.28 -20.63
CA GLU A 122 3.71 20.15 -20.47
C GLU A 122 3.65 20.77 -19.07
N TYR A 123 3.99 20.03 -18.00
CA TYR A 123 4.12 20.60 -16.66
C TYR A 123 5.21 21.69 -16.63
N ARG A 124 6.37 21.48 -17.25
CA ARG A 124 7.43 22.47 -17.33
C ARG A 124 7.02 23.69 -18.15
N ARG A 125 6.37 23.48 -19.31
CA ARG A 125 5.85 24.56 -20.16
C ARG A 125 4.85 25.45 -19.41
N ARG A 126 3.97 24.85 -18.60
CA ARG A 126 2.99 25.57 -17.76
C ARG A 126 3.57 26.16 -16.48
N GLN A 127 4.80 25.87 -16.17
CA GLN A 127 5.45 26.24 -14.89
C GLN A 127 4.72 25.68 -13.66
N VAL A 128 4.08 24.53 -13.80
CA VAL A 128 3.45 23.80 -12.69
C VAL A 128 4.49 22.85 -12.07
N PRO A 129 4.68 22.88 -10.75
CA PRO A 129 5.60 21.95 -10.09
C PRO A 129 5.20 20.49 -10.34
N LEU A 130 6.21 19.65 -10.58
CA LEU A 130 6.07 18.20 -10.71
C LEU A 130 7.37 17.57 -10.20
N ASP A 131 7.27 16.71 -9.21
CA ASP A 131 8.41 16.05 -8.59
C ASP A 131 8.58 14.61 -9.09
N MET A 132 7.47 13.91 -9.35
CA MET A 132 7.51 12.50 -9.76
C MET A 132 6.37 12.16 -10.72
N LEU A 133 6.64 11.26 -11.67
CA LEU A 133 5.65 10.57 -12.52
C LEU A 133 5.59 9.09 -12.16
N VAL A 134 4.39 8.55 -12.13
CA VAL A 134 4.13 7.13 -11.87
C VAL A 134 3.80 6.43 -13.18
N LEU A 135 4.52 5.34 -13.47
CA LEU A 135 4.05 4.34 -14.42
C LEU A 135 3.28 3.29 -13.62
N ASP A 136 1.95 3.43 -13.64
CA ASP A 136 1.03 2.49 -13.05
C ASP A 136 0.99 1.19 -13.86
N TRP A 137 0.22 0.21 -13.42
CA TRP A 137 0.08 -1.01 -14.20
C TRP A 137 -0.38 -0.65 -15.63
N GLN A 138 0.30 -1.10 -16.72
CA GLN A 138 1.32 -2.12 -16.66
C GLN A 138 2.59 -1.66 -17.41
N SER A 139 3.74 -1.90 -16.81
CA SER A 139 5.03 -1.73 -17.50
C SER A 139 5.35 -2.93 -18.41
N TRP A 140 4.85 -4.10 -18.06
CA TRP A 140 5.10 -5.41 -18.69
C TRP A 140 4.26 -5.65 -19.94
N PRO A 141 4.62 -6.65 -20.79
CA PRO A 141 3.84 -7.05 -21.96
C PRO A 141 2.43 -7.54 -21.59
N GLU A 142 1.48 -7.33 -22.47
CA GLU A 142 0.09 -7.74 -22.30
C GLU A 142 -0.03 -9.23 -21.90
N GLY A 143 -0.91 -9.54 -20.97
CA GLY A 143 -1.13 -10.90 -20.47
C GLY A 143 -0.05 -11.46 -19.53
N GLN A 144 1.02 -10.69 -19.22
CA GLN A 144 2.13 -11.12 -18.37
C GLN A 144 2.12 -10.36 -17.03
N TRP A 145 1.04 -10.50 -16.26
CA TRP A 145 0.80 -9.73 -15.05
C TRP A 145 1.92 -9.81 -14.01
N GLY A 146 2.33 -8.66 -13.47
CA GLY A 146 3.32 -8.56 -12.39
C GLY A 146 4.75 -8.96 -12.79
N TRP A 147 5.05 -9.13 -14.07
CA TRP A 147 6.41 -9.31 -14.55
C TRP A 147 7.20 -8.01 -14.38
N LYS A 148 8.28 -8.05 -13.63
CA LYS A 148 9.15 -6.89 -13.38
C LYS A 148 10.01 -6.62 -14.62
N THR A 149 9.42 -6.05 -15.65
CA THR A 149 10.07 -5.72 -16.92
C THR A 149 9.38 -4.54 -17.59
N PHE A 150 10.05 -3.98 -18.57
CA PHE A 150 9.46 -3.01 -19.50
C PHE A 150 9.07 -3.70 -20.81
N ASP A 151 7.85 -3.42 -21.30
CA ASP A 151 7.45 -3.80 -22.64
C ASP A 151 8.32 -3.03 -23.66
N THR A 152 9.12 -3.74 -24.44
CA THR A 152 10.10 -3.15 -25.37
C THR A 152 9.48 -2.37 -26.53
N THR A 153 8.18 -2.59 -26.82
CA THR A 153 7.45 -1.82 -27.85
C THR A 153 7.05 -0.44 -27.33
N ARG A 154 6.72 -0.34 -26.05
CA ARG A 154 6.30 0.89 -25.38
C ARG A 154 7.45 1.64 -24.73
N PHE A 155 8.44 0.90 -24.25
CA PHE A 155 9.64 1.41 -23.56
C PHE A 155 10.89 0.74 -24.16
N PRO A 156 11.29 1.08 -25.40
CA PRO A 156 12.39 0.40 -26.10
C PRO A 156 13.76 0.58 -25.44
N ASP A 157 13.97 1.69 -24.76
CA ASP A 157 15.17 1.97 -23.95
C ASP A 157 14.74 2.61 -22.62
N PRO A 158 14.47 1.78 -21.59
CA PRO A 158 14.04 2.28 -20.30
C PRO A 158 15.03 3.20 -19.62
N THR A 159 16.33 2.97 -19.78
CA THR A 159 17.38 3.81 -19.19
C THR A 159 17.35 5.20 -19.80
N ALA A 160 17.38 5.29 -21.13
CA ALA A 160 17.33 6.59 -21.81
C ALA A 160 16.01 7.34 -21.53
N PHE A 161 14.88 6.62 -21.38
CA PHE A 161 13.61 7.19 -21.00
C PHE A 161 13.66 7.82 -19.59
N ILE A 162 14.15 7.07 -18.59
CA ILE A 162 14.25 7.56 -17.22
C ILE A 162 15.24 8.72 -17.11
N ASP A 163 16.36 8.64 -17.82
CA ASP A 163 17.34 9.74 -17.89
C ASP A 163 16.71 11.04 -18.45
N GLN A 164 15.82 10.93 -19.44
CA GLN A 164 15.10 12.08 -19.98
C GLN A 164 14.16 12.70 -18.94
N LEU A 165 13.50 11.90 -18.10
CA LEU A 165 12.70 12.41 -16.96
C LEU A 165 13.61 13.13 -15.94
N HIS A 166 14.77 12.53 -15.60
CA HIS A 166 15.73 13.12 -14.68
C HIS A 166 16.30 14.46 -15.19
N GLN A 167 16.58 14.57 -16.48
CA GLN A 167 17.00 15.85 -17.10
C GLN A 167 15.95 16.96 -16.94
N ARG A 168 14.66 16.58 -16.88
CA ARG A 168 13.53 17.48 -16.60
C ARG A 168 13.29 17.69 -15.10
N GLN A 169 14.17 17.15 -14.26
CA GLN A 169 14.01 17.16 -12.78
C GLN A 169 12.71 16.49 -12.32
N VAL A 170 12.29 15.43 -13.01
CA VAL A 170 11.16 14.58 -12.65
C VAL A 170 11.69 13.21 -12.26
N ARG A 171 11.28 12.69 -11.11
CA ARG A 171 11.59 11.34 -10.65
C ARG A 171 10.60 10.34 -11.21
N PHE A 172 11.02 9.08 -11.22
CA PHE A 172 10.23 8.00 -11.79
C PHE A 172 9.86 6.95 -10.75
N MET A 173 8.56 6.72 -10.56
CA MET A 173 7.99 5.65 -9.74
C MET A 173 7.36 4.61 -10.65
N ILE A 174 7.51 3.34 -10.31
CA ILE A 174 6.94 2.23 -11.06
C ILE A 174 6.07 1.32 -10.19
N SER A 175 4.93 0.91 -10.72
CA SER A 175 4.04 -0.05 -10.06
C SER A 175 4.63 -1.45 -10.12
N ILE A 176 4.68 -2.12 -8.97
CA ILE A 176 5.09 -3.53 -8.83
C ILE A 176 4.05 -4.29 -8.01
N TRP A 177 3.85 -5.55 -8.36
CA TRP A 177 2.78 -6.38 -7.81
C TRP A 177 3.32 -7.65 -7.17
N PRO A 178 2.74 -8.11 -6.05
CA PRO A 178 3.08 -9.41 -5.47
C PRO A 178 2.51 -10.58 -6.26
N SER A 179 1.45 -10.34 -7.05
CA SER A 179 0.81 -11.35 -7.92
C SER A 179 1.51 -11.40 -9.28
N MET A 180 1.67 -12.62 -9.82
CA MET A 180 2.35 -12.87 -11.08
C MET A 180 1.57 -13.90 -11.90
N GLN A 181 1.25 -13.56 -13.15
CA GLN A 181 0.52 -14.41 -14.08
C GLN A 181 1.16 -14.35 -15.48
N GLY A 182 0.72 -15.23 -16.36
CA GLY A 182 1.17 -15.32 -17.75
C GLY A 182 2.20 -16.42 -17.98
N ASP A 183 2.10 -17.04 -19.17
CA ASP A 183 2.93 -18.20 -19.52
C ASP A 183 4.36 -17.82 -19.96
N SER A 184 4.57 -16.56 -20.34
CA SER A 184 5.89 -16.03 -20.71
C SER A 184 6.56 -15.22 -19.58
N ASN A 185 5.91 -15.09 -18.43
CA ASN A 185 6.44 -14.33 -17.30
C ASN A 185 7.62 -15.07 -16.65
N ALA A 186 8.83 -14.66 -17.00
CA ALA A 186 10.05 -15.31 -16.54
C ALA A 186 10.24 -15.23 -15.01
N ASP A 187 9.85 -14.09 -14.40
CA ASP A 187 9.94 -13.91 -12.96
C ASP A 187 9.03 -14.91 -12.22
N ARG A 188 7.81 -15.12 -12.74
CA ARG A 188 6.89 -16.12 -12.20
C ARG A 188 7.48 -17.53 -12.32
N HIS A 189 8.08 -17.88 -13.45
CA HIS A 189 8.70 -19.19 -13.63
C HIS A 189 9.86 -19.39 -12.66
N GLU A 190 10.72 -18.41 -12.48
CA GLU A 190 11.82 -18.47 -11.52
C GLU A 190 11.30 -18.59 -10.08
N MET A 191 10.27 -17.83 -9.69
CA MET A 191 9.62 -17.94 -8.38
C MET A 191 9.03 -19.34 -8.13
N LEU A 192 8.34 -19.91 -9.13
CA LEU A 192 7.77 -21.26 -9.03
C LEU A 192 8.86 -22.33 -8.93
N ALA A 193 9.91 -22.24 -9.73
CA ALA A 193 11.03 -23.19 -9.72
C ALA A 193 11.77 -23.21 -8.37
N ASN A 194 11.80 -22.07 -7.67
CA ASN A 194 12.45 -21.94 -6.36
C ASN A 194 11.50 -22.17 -5.16
N GLY A 195 10.23 -22.53 -5.40
CA GLY A 195 9.24 -22.73 -4.33
C GLY A 195 8.91 -21.45 -3.55
N CYS A 196 9.01 -20.29 -4.19
CA CYS A 196 8.85 -18.96 -3.60
C CYS A 196 7.44 -18.38 -3.73
N MET A 197 6.45 -19.17 -4.19
CA MET A 197 5.06 -18.75 -4.33
C MET A 197 4.20 -19.34 -3.22
N LEU A 198 3.12 -18.62 -2.86
CA LEU A 198 2.04 -19.17 -2.02
C LEU A 198 1.34 -20.35 -2.73
N GLY A 199 0.53 -21.11 -2.00
CA GLY A 199 -0.15 -22.30 -2.52
C GLY A 199 -1.08 -22.06 -3.71
N ASN A 200 -1.54 -20.82 -3.93
CA ASN A 200 -2.32 -20.42 -5.11
C ASN A 200 -1.46 -20.29 -6.40
N ARG A 201 -0.12 -20.30 -6.27
CA ARG A 201 0.84 -20.17 -7.38
C ARG A 201 0.71 -18.86 -8.18
N LEU A 202 0.07 -17.86 -7.61
CA LEU A 202 -0.15 -16.52 -8.20
C LEU A 202 0.60 -15.44 -7.43
N ILE A 203 0.67 -15.54 -6.10
CA ILE A 203 1.25 -14.54 -5.21
C ILE A 203 2.56 -15.10 -4.65
N TYR A 204 3.63 -14.30 -4.65
CA TYR A 204 4.88 -14.74 -4.04
C TYR A 204 4.76 -14.78 -2.50
N ASN A 205 5.56 -15.61 -1.86
CA ASN A 205 5.51 -15.78 -0.40
C ASN A 205 6.37 -14.71 0.30
N ALA A 206 5.80 -13.54 0.60
CA ALA A 206 6.51 -12.47 1.29
C ALA A 206 6.98 -12.85 2.72
N PHE A 207 6.43 -13.88 3.33
CA PHE A 207 6.87 -14.37 4.65
C PHE A 207 8.19 -15.13 4.59
N ASP A 208 8.56 -15.70 3.44
CA ASP A 208 9.85 -16.37 3.24
C ASP A 208 10.94 -15.37 2.83
N ALA A 209 12.00 -15.27 3.62
CA ALA A 209 13.13 -14.38 3.35
C ALA A 209 13.82 -14.69 1.99
N ARG A 210 13.85 -15.97 1.55
CA ARG A 210 14.39 -16.34 0.24
C ARG A 210 13.51 -15.82 -0.89
N ALA A 211 12.19 -15.86 -0.71
CA ALA A 211 11.26 -15.34 -1.69
C ALA A 211 11.34 -13.80 -1.78
N ARG A 212 11.49 -13.09 -0.66
CA ARG A 212 11.76 -11.64 -0.65
C ARG A 212 13.07 -11.29 -1.37
N ALA A 213 14.14 -12.04 -1.11
CA ALA A 213 15.43 -11.84 -1.76
C ALA A 213 15.34 -12.07 -3.28
N LEU A 214 14.63 -13.10 -3.72
CA LEU A 214 14.41 -13.37 -5.15
C LEU A 214 13.54 -12.29 -5.80
N TYR A 215 12.47 -11.86 -5.13
CA TYR A 215 11.62 -10.76 -5.61
C TYR A 215 12.42 -9.47 -5.81
N TRP A 216 13.25 -9.12 -4.81
CA TRP A 216 14.13 -7.96 -4.93
C TRP A 216 15.17 -8.14 -6.04
N LYS A 217 15.81 -9.31 -6.17
CA LYS A 217 16.76 -9.57 -7.28
C LYS A 217 16.13 -9.25 -8.63
N GLN A 218 14.92 -9.75 -8.88
CA GLN A 218 14.17 -9.48 -10.13
C GLN A 218 13.86 -7.99 -10.30
N ALA A 219 13.37 -7.32 -9.25
CA ALA A 219 13.10 -5.88 -9.29
C ALA A 219 14.39 -5.05 -9.52
N ASN A 220 15.49 -5.45 -8.90
CA ASN A 220 16.78 -4.78 -9.08
C ASN A 220 17.33 -4.93 -10.49
N GLU A 221 17.37 -6.15 -11.01
CA GLU A 221 17.98 -6.46 -12.31
C GLU A 221 17.18 -5.86 -13.46
N HIS A 222 15.86 -5.86 -13.39
CA HIS A 222 15.00 -5.51 -14.52
C HIS A 222 14.36 -4.11 -14.43
N LEU A 223 14.36 -3.49 -13.25
CA LEU A 223 13.75 -2.16 -13.05
C LEU A 223 14.73 -1.16 -12.42
N PHE A 224 15.25 -1.46 -11.23
CA PHE A 224 16.08 -0.52 -10.48
C PHE A 224 17.38 -0.17 -11.19
N ALA A 225 18.01 -1.13 -11.89
CA ALA A 225 19.20 -0.95 -12.69
C ALA A 225 19.02 0.08 -13.83
N HIS A 226 17.79 0.33 -14.28
CA HIS A 226 17.46 1.33 -15.28
C HIS A 226 17.30 2.75 -14.72
N GLY A 227 17.32 2.93 -13.37
CA GLY A 227 17.26 4.25 -12.76
C GLY A 227 15.94 4.56 -12.02
N VAL A 228 15.07 3.60 -11.82
CA VAL A 228 13.82 3.75 -11.01
C VAL A 228 14.14 4.41 -9.67
N ASP A 229 13.33 5.40 -9.28
CA ASP A 229 13.54 6.17 -8.05
C ASP A 229 12.67 5.73 -6.89
N ALA A 230 11.47 5.20 -7.18
CA ALA A 230 10.46 4.87 -6.18
C ALA A 230 9.58 3.70 -6.62
N TRP A 231 8.93 3.07 -5.66
CA TRP A 231 8.12 1.88 -5.83
C TRP A 231 6.66 2.17 -5.49
N TRP A 232 5.76 1.78 -6.36
CA TRP A 232 4.32 1.69 -6.09
C TRP A 232 3.98 0.22 -5.88
N CYS A 233 3.95 -0.20 -4.61
CA CYS A 233 3.68 -1.57 -4.20
C CYS A 233 2.17 -1.78 -4.10
N ASP A 234 1.56 -2.12 -5.21
CA ASP A 234 0.12 -2.31 -5.32
C ASP A 234 -0.32 -3.72 -4.88
N CYS A 235 -1.59 -3.86 -4.49
CA CYS A 235 -2.22 -5.11 -4.07
C CYS A 235 -1.45 -5.87 -2.98
N THR A 236 -0.98 -5.16 -1.97
CA THR A 236 -0.21 -5.75 -0.86
C THR A 236 -1.06 -6.28 0.28
N GLU A 237 -2.36 -6.39 0.13
CA GLU A 237 -3.32 -7.05 1.01
C GLU A 237 -3.15 -8.57 1.15
N PRO A 238 -2.82 -9.40 0.16
CA PRO A 238 -2.81 -9.36 -1.31
C PRO A 238 -4.02 -10.05 -1.98
N PHE A 239 -5.13 -10.26 -1.27
CA PHE A 239 -6.33 -10.94 -1.76
C PHE A 239 -7.49 -9.96 -1.92
N GLU A 240 -8.25 -10.13 -3.02
CA GLU A 240 -9.33 -9.24 -3.43
C GLU A 240 -10.58 -10.06 -3.84
N SER A 241 -10.98 -11.01 -3.00
CA SER A 241 -12.13 -11.88 -3.25
C SER A 241 -13.44 -11.12 -3.36
N ASP A 242 -13.55 -9.97 -2.73
CA ASP A 242 -14.72 -9.10 -2.75
C ASP A 242 -14.89 -8.33 -4.07
N TRP A 243 -13.90 -8.34 -4.95
CA TRP A 243 -13.96 -7.70 -6.28
C TRP A 243 -14.69 -8.53 -7.33
N LYS A 244 -15.40 -9.55 -6.91
CA LYS A 244 -16.17 -10.44 -7.77
C LYS A 244 -17.66 -10.12 -7.64
N GLY A 245 -18.27 -9.71 -8.76
CA GLY A 245 -19.71 -9.45 -8.85
C GLY A 245 -20.07 -7.98 -9.03
N SER A 246 -21.34 -7.73 -9.25
CA SER A 246 -21.91 -6.42 -9.62
C SER A 246 -22.47 -5.63 -8.43
N VAL A 247 -22.39 -6.17 -7.20
CA VAL A 247 -22.91 -5.54 -5.98
C VAL A 247 -21.88 -5.64 -4.88
N ARG A 248 -21.61 -4.51 -4.25
CA ARG A 248 -20.71 -4.43 -3.09
C ARG A 248 -21.24 -5.30 -1.95
N PRO A 249 -20.48 -6.28 -1.44
CA PRO A 249 -20.92 -7.11 -0.34
C PRO A 249 -21.12 -6.30 0.96
N GLU A 250 -22.03 -6.73 1.80
CA GLU A 250 -22.15 -6.23 3.17
C GLU A 250 -20.82 -6.33 3.92
N PRO A 251 -20.49 -5.38 4.85
CA PRO A 251 -19.15 -5.28 5.45
C PRO A 251 -18.66 -6.59 6.08
N LEU A 252 -19.49 -7.29 6.83
CA LEU A 252 -19.11 -8.57 7.43
C LEU A 252 -18.89 -9.66 6.37
N ARG A 253 -19.73 -9.71 5.35
CA ARG A 253 -19.58 -10.66 4.23
C ARG A 253 -18.31 -10.37 3.44
N ARG A 254 -18.00 -9.11 3.20
CA ARG A 254 -16.77 -8.66 2.56
C ARG A 254 -15.53 -9.11 3.33
N ALA A 255 -15.53 -8.90 4.66
CA ALA A 255 -14.47 -9.37 5.54
C ALA A 255 -14.28 -10.89 5.45
N GLN A 256 -15.37 -11.65 5.51
CA GLN A 256 -15.32 -13.12 5.38
C GLN A 256 -14.74 -13.55 4.03
N MET A 257 -15.17 -12.97 2.91
CA MET A 257 -14.67 -13.33 1.58
C MET A 257 -13.16 -13.17 1.48
N ASN A 258 -12.63 -12.01 1.90
CA ASN A 258 -11.19 -11.73 1.84
C ASN A 258 -10.38 -12.58 2.83
N THR A 259 -10.84 -12.70 4.06
CA THR A 259 -10.12 -13.47 5.09
C THR A 259 -10.19 -14.98 4.83
N ASP A 260 -11.31 -15.52 4.33
CA ASP A 260 -11.43 -16.93 3.96
C ASP A 260 -10.48 -17.29 2.79
N GLU A 261 -10.31 -16.40 1.81
CA GLU A 261 -9.31 -16.62 0.77
C GLU A 261 -7.90 -16.56 1.32
N ALA A 262 -7.57 -15.54 2.11
CA ALA A 262 -6.25 -15.37 2.71
C ALA A 262 -5.85 -16.61 3.54
N LYS A 263 -6.73 -17.12 4.39
CA LYS A 263 -6.50 -18.30 5.25
C LYS A 263 -6.27 -19.60 4.51
N ARG A 264 -6.60 -19.70 3.22
CA ARG A 264 -6.26 -20.87 2.40
C ARG A 264 -4.77 -20.96 2.07
N TYR A 265 -4.07 -19.84 2.08
CA TYR A 265 -2.73 -19.72 1.53
C TYR A 265 -1.73 -19.08 2.50
N ILE A 266 -2.21 -18.40 3.51
CA ILE A 266 -1.43 -17.75 4.58
C ILE A 266 -1.88 -18.34 5.92
N ASP A 267 -0.93 -18.48 6.83
CA ASP A 267 -1.21 -18.81 8.24
C ASP A 267 -2.26 -17.82 8.81
N PRO A 268 -3.40 -18.31 9.32
CA PRO A 268 -4.48 -17.44 9.82
C PRO A 268 -4.03 -16.40 10.85
N THR A 269 -2.97 -16.68 11.62
CA THR A 269 -2.40 -15.75 12.60
C THR A 269 -1.63 -14.59 11.96
N LYS A 270 -1.41 -14.61 10.63
CA LYS A 270 -0.51 -13.68 9.92
C LYS A 270 -1.15 -12.94 8.73
N ILE A 271 -2.45 -13.07 8.52
CA ILE A 271 -3.09 -12.59 7.29
C ILE A 271 -2.95 -11.07 7.07
N ASN A 272 -2.80 -10.28 8.14
CA ASN A 272 -2.61 -8.83 8.05
C ASN A 272 -1.15 -8.39 7.87
N LEU A 273 -0.19 -9.32 7.88
CA LEU A 273 1.25 -9.00 7.91
C LEU A 273 1.93 -8.99 6.54
N PHE A 274 1.23 -9.32 5.47
CA PHE A 274 1.85 -9.48 4.15
C PHE A 274 2.57 -8.20 3.69
N SER A 275 1.91 -7.05 3.78
CA SER A 275 2.47 -5.75 3.38
C SER A 275 3.72 -5.37 4.18
N LEU A 276 3.76 -5.66 5.48
CA LEU A 276 4.92 -5.44 6.34
C LEU A 276 6.15 -6.19 5.81
N HIS A 277 5.99 -7.48 5.50
CA HIS A 277 7.09 -8.31 4.97
C HIS A 277 7.46 -7.95 3.55
N HIS A 278 6.48 -7.60 2.71
CA HIS A 278 6.76 -7.11 1.36
C HIS A 278 7.59 -5.82 1.40
N SER A 279 7.16 -4.84 2.19
CA SER A 279 7.87 -3.57 2.36
C SER A 279 9.27 -3.76 2.93
N GLN A 280 9.46 -4.69 3.87
CA GLN A 280 10.76 -5.11 4.35
C GLN A 280 11.66 -5.59 3.20
N GLY A 281 11.14 -6.48 2.36
CA GLY A 281 11.93 -7.04 1.23
C GLY A 281 12.41 -5.97 0.26
N ILE A 282 11.56 -4.99 -0.07
CA ILE A 282 11.92 -3.86 -0.94
C ILE A 282 12.94 -2.94 -0.27
N TYR A 283 12.71 -2.57 0.99
CA TYR A 283 13.59 -1.67 1.72
C TYR A 283 14.99 -2.27 1.91
N ASP A 284 15.06 -3.47 2.51
CA ASP A 284 16.32 -4.14 2.80
C ASP A 284 17.09 -4.44 1.50
N GLY A 285 16.35 -4.87 0.46
CA GLY A 285 16.91 -5.13 -0.85
C GLY A 285 17.53 -3.89 -1.48
N GLN A 286 16.81 -2.78 -1.56
CA GLN A 286 17.35 -1.55 -2.12
C GLN A 286 18.53 -1.02 -1.31
N ARG A 287 18.45 -1.03 0.01
CA ARG A 287 19.54 -0.59 0.90
C ARG A 287 20.81 -1.45 0.75
N SER A 288 20.66 -2.75 0.45
CA SER A 288 21.79 -3.65 0.25
C SER A 288 22.64 -3.32 -1.01
N VAL A 289 22.02 -2.68 -2.03
CA VAL A 289 22.69 -2.33 -3.29
C VAL A 289 22.98 -0.84 -3.44
N ARG A 290 22.24 0.03 -2.75
CA ARG A 290 22.38 1.50 -2.82
C ARG A 290 22.12 2.14 -1.45
N GLU A 291 23.12 2.09 -0.58
CA GLU A 291 23.06 2.73 0.74
C GLU A 291 22.92 4.26 0.69
N ASP A 292 23.41 4.88 -0.36
CA ASP A 292 23.37 6.33 -0.60
C ASP A 292 22.00 6.82 -1.08
N LYS A 293 21.14 5.94 -1.61
CA LYS A 293 19.82 6.30 -2.13
C LYS A 293 18.73 5.98 -1.12
N ARG A 294 17.98 7.00 -0.66
CA ARG A 294 16.81 6.81 0.20
C ARG A 294 15.74 6.03 -0.52
N VAL A 295 15.05 5.17 0.20
CA VAL A 295 13.90 4.40 -0.31
C VAL A 295 12.66 5.27 -0.29
N CYS A 296 11.80 5.11 -1.28
CA CYS A 296 10.44 5.64 -1.34
C CYS A 296 9.53 4.48 -1.76
N ASN A 297 8.72 4.01 -0.83
CA ASN A 297 7.90 2.82 -0.98
C ASN A 297 6.44 3.17 -0.71
N LEU A 298 5.69 3.50 -1.77
CA LEU A 298 4.25 3.70 -1.68
C LEU A 298 3.56 2.34 -1.70
N THR A 299 2.66 2.09 -0.75
CA THR A 299 1.99 0.79 -0.58
C THR A 299 0.52 0.96 -0.24
N ARG A 300 -0.35 0.06 -0.75
CA ARG A 300 -1.80 0.13 -0.53
C ARG A 300 -2.23 -0.37 0.84
N SER A 301 -1.40 -1.19 1.47
CA SER A 301 -1.69 -1.82 2.76
C SER A 301 -0.60 -1.50 3.77
N SER A 302 -0.90 -1.60 5.07
CA SER A 302 0.04 -1.28 6.14
C SER A 302 -0.16 -2.17 7.36
N TYR A 303 0.83 -2.16 8.25
CA TYR A 303 0.76 -2.76 9.57
C TYR A 303 1.67 -2.00 10.55
N ALA A 304 1.48 -2.22 11.86
CA ALA A 304 2.28 -1.56 12.89
C ALA A 304 3.79 -1.77 12.69
N GLY A 305 4.55 -0.68 12.72
CA GLY A 305 5.99 -0.70 12.50
C GLY A 305 6.42 -0.75 11.04
N GLN A 306 5.51 -0.70 10.08
CA GLN A 306 5.86 -0.68 8.66
C GLN A 306 6.58 0.61 8.24
N HIS A 307 6.38 1.72 8.97
CA HIS A 307 7.06 3.01 8.76
C HIS A 307 8.59 2.89 8.72
N ARG A 308 9.20 1.89 9.39
CA ARG A 308 10.66 1.66 9.37
C ARG A 308 11.20 1.24 7.99
N TYR A 309 10.33 0.91 7.07
CA TYR A 309 10.68 0.54 5.68
C TYR A 309 10.42 1.66 4.68
N ALA A 310 10.41 2.92 5.14
CA ALA A 310 10.22 4.13 4.33
C ALA A 310 8.91 4.09 3.51
N THR A 311 7.83 3.62 4.12
CA THR A 311 6.54 3.47 3.47
C THR A 311 5.70 4.74 3.54
N ILE A 312 4.96 4.96 2.46
CA ILE A 312 3.82 5.87 2.36
C ILE A 312 2.62 4.98 2.05
N THR A 313 1.52 5.12 2.76
CA THR A 313 0.30 4.37 2.46
C THR A 313 -0.72 5.28 1.81
N TRP A 314 -1.44 4.78 0.78
CA TRP A 314 -2.53 5.55 0.17
C TRP A 314 -3.89 4.90 0.41
N SER A 315 -4.93 5.68 0.19
CA SER A 315 -6.32 5.32 0.47
C SER A 315 -6.89 4.18 -0.40
N GLY A 316 -6.13 3.70 -1.38
CA GLY A 316 -6.60 2.71 -2.36
C GLY A 316 -7.44 3.33 -3.48
N ASP A 317 -8.18 2.48 -4.19
CA ASP A 317 -8.93 2.84 -5.39
C ASP A 317 -10.28 3.47 -5.02
N VAL A 318 -10.25 4.71 -4.64
CA VAL A 318 -11.41 5.47 -4.17
C VAL A 318 -12.25 6.04 -5.30
N SER A 319 -13.54 6.26 -5.03
CA SER A 319 -14.50 6.84 -5.98
C SER A 319 -14.46 8.36 -6.02
N ALA A 320 -14.72 8.94 -7.21
CA ALA A 320 -14.73 10.38 -7.46
C ALA A 320 -16.03 11.05 -6.98
N ASN A 321 -16.20 11.25 -5.67
CA ASN A 321 -17.32 11.97 -5.12
C ASN A 321 -16.96 12.77 -3.85
N TRP A 322 -17.79 13.76 -3.50
CA TRP A 322 -17.54 14.63 -2.35
C TRP A 322 -17.64 13.92 -1.02
N GLU A 323 -18.43 12.86 -0.91
CA GLU A 323 -18.56 12.07 0.31
C GLU A 323 -17.28 11.28 0.58
N THR A 324 -16.73 10.63 -0.44
CA THR A 324 -15.42 9.95 -0.36
C THR A 324 -14.32 10.92 0.05
N LEU A 325 -14.21 12.09 -0.61
CA LEU A 325 -13.21 13.11 -0.24
C LEU A 325 -13.35 13.56 1.22
N ARG A 326 -14.59 13.73 1.70
CA ARG A 326 -14.85 14.10 3.10
C ARG A 326 -14.42 13.03 4.10
N ARG A 327 -14.65 11.75 3.77
CA ARG A 327 -14.28 10.60 4.61
C ARG A 327 -12.76 10.40 4.67
N GLN A 328 -12.04 10.71 3.61
CA GLN A 328 -10.59 10.55 3.56
C GLN A 328 -9.84 11.47 4.53
N VAL A 329 -10.41 12.61 4.92
CA VAL A 329 -9.78 13.48 5.90
C VAL A 329 -9.64 12.80 7.28
N PRO A 330 -10.73 12.34 7.93
CA PRO A 330 -10.60 11.60 9.19
C PRO A 330 -9.90 10.24 9.03
N GLU A 331 -10.00 9.61 7.87
CA GLU A 331 -9.28 8.39 7.52
C GLU A 331 -7.76 8.57 7.63
N GLY A 332 -7.21 9.56 6.92
CA GLY A 332 -5.78 9.88 6.99
C GLY A 332 -5.33 10.34 8.37
N LEU A 333 -6.17 11.09 9.10
CA LEU A 333 -5.88 11.49 10.47
C LEU A 333 -5.78 10.30 11.42
N ASN A 334 -6.69 9.32 11.31
CA ASN A 334 -6.63 8.09 12.10
C ASN A 334 -5.41 7.24 11.73
N PHE A 335 -5.10 7.11 10.44
CA PHE A 335 -3.88 6.44 10.01
C PHE A 335 -2.64 7.08 10.64
N CYS A 336 -2.47 8.39 10.50
CA CYS A 336 -1.32 9.09 11.09
C CYS A 336 -1.30 9.03 12.63
N ALA A 337 -2.46 8.93 13.28
CA ALA A 337 -2.55 8.79 14.72
C ALA A 337 -1.96 7.47 15.25
N THR A 338 -1.80 6.46 14.40
CA THR A 338 -1.16 5.19 14.77
C THR A 338 0.37 5.26 14.85
N GLY A 339 0.97 6.38 14.41
CA GLY A 339 2.43 6.51 14.31
C GLY A 339 3.00 6.19 12.91
N GLU A 340 2.19 5.67 11.99
CA GLU A 340 2.51 5.54 10.56
C GLU A 340 2.38 6.93 9.90
N GLY A 341 3.46 7.71 9.90
CA GLY A 341 3.41 9.17 9.67
C GLY A 341 3.19 9.64 8.24
N TYR A 342 3.20 8.75 7.24
CA TYR A 342 3.08 9.12 5.82
C TYR A 342 1.86 8.46 5.19
N TRP A 343 0.88 9.29 4.87
CA TRP A 343 -0.34 8.87 4.20
C TRP A 343 -0.64 9.77 3.01
N SER A 344 -1.28 9.21 1.99
CA SER A 344 -1.68 9.91 0.77
C SER A 344 -3.05 9.44 0.31
N THR A 345 -3.57 10.09 -0.73
CA THR A 345 -4.83 9.72 -1.39
C THR A 345 -4.75 10.02 -2.87
N ASP A 346 -5.56 9.32 -3.65
CA ASP A 346 -5.77 9.65 -5.06
C ASP A 346 -6.67 10.87 -5.16
N VAL A 347 -6.05 12.05 -5.33
CA VAL A 347 -6.78 13.32 -5.48
C VAL A 347 -7.46 13.35 -6.83
N GLY A 348 -8.79 13.43 -6.85
CA GLY A 348 -9.62 13.29 -8.05
C GLY A 348 -10.08 11.84 -8.26
N ALA A 349 -9.69 10.94 -7.37
CA ALA A 349 -9.99 9.51 -7.33
C ALA A 349 -9.32 8.65 -8.42
N PHE A 350 -9.32 7.33 -8.18
CA PHE A 350 -8.86 6.34 -9.17
C PHE A 350 -9.94 6.05 -10.23
N PHE A 351 -11.23 6.04 -9.84
CA PHE A 351 -12.35 5.76 -10.73
C PHE A 351 -13.12 7.03 -11.14
N PRO A 352 -12.60 7.87 -12.04
CA PRO A 352 -13.29 9.09 -12.46
C PRO A 352 -14.36 8.87 -13.52
N ASN A 353 -14.40 7.71 -14.20
CA ASN A 353 -15.28 7.43 -15.33
C ASN A 353 -16.02 6.11 -15.17
N GLY A 354 -17.33 6.09 -15.37
CA GLY A 354 -18.26 4.96 -15.19
C GLY A 354 -18.03 3.68 -16.02
N ASN A 355 -16.79 3.30 -16.34
CA ASN A 355 -16.46 2.14 -17.15
C ASN A 355 -16.10 0.87 -16.34
N TRP A 356 -16.13 0.96 -15.02
CA TRP A 356 -15.80 -0.12 -14.10
C TRP A 356 -17.04 -0.69 -13.44
N ASP A 357 -16.91 -1.75 -12.65
CA ASP A 357 -18.01 -2.45 -12.00
C ASP A 357 -18.84 -1.49 -11.11
N PRO A 358 -20.19 -1.49 -11.19
CA PRO A 358 -21.06 -0.50 -10.54
C PRO A 358 -20.84 -0.29 -9.03
N TRP A 359 -20.35 -1.27 -8.30
CA TRP A 359 -20.18 -1.10 -6.86
C TRP A 359 -18.96 -0.25 -6.45
N PHE A 360 -18.04 0.02 -7.38
CA PHE A 360 -16.97 1.02 -7.19
C PHE A 360 -17.49 2.45 -7.38
N TYR A 361 -18.62 2.61 -8.06
CA TYR A 361 -19.13 3.87 -8.53
C TYR A 361 -20.28 4.36 -7.67
N GLU A 362 -19.98 4.86 -6.50
CA GLU A 362 -20.92 5.69 -5.78
C GLU A 362 -20.55 7.15 -6.06
N GLY A 363 -21.24 7.84 -7.00
CA GLY A 363 -21.11 9.27 -7.06
C GLY A 363 -21.06 9.95 -8.43
N ASP A 364 -20.66 11.19 -8.41
CA ASP A 364 -20.69 12.13 -9.53
C ASP A 364 -19.32 12.13 -10.25
N PHE A 365 -19.19 11.28 -11.25
CA PHE A 365 -17.96 11.06 -12.02
C PHE A 365 -17.53 12.27 -12.85
N ASP A 366 -18.47 13.15 -13.21
CA ASP A 366 -18.18 14.33 -14.02
C ASP A 366 -17.32 15.36 -13.28
N ARG A 367 -17.17 15.22 -11.96
CA ARG A 367 -16.43 16.14 -11.09
C ARG A 367 -15.11 15.58 -10.56
N GLY A 368 -14.78 14.35 -10.87
CA GLY A 368 -13.51 13.72 -10.50
C GLY A 368 -12.33 14.33 -11.23
#